data_f0e46931fb50ddad0464d7ef020b6bc2
#
_entry.id   f0e46931fb50ddad0464d7ef020b6bc2
#
_cell.length_a   1.000
_cell.length_b   1.000
_cell.length_c   1.000
_cell.angle_alpha   90.00
_cell.angle_beta   90.00
_cell.angle_gamma   90.00
#
_symmetry.space_group_name_H-M   'P 1'
#
loop_
_entity.id
_entity.type
_entity.pdbx_description
1 polymer ?
#
loop_
_entity_poly.entity_id
_entity_poly.type
_entity_poly.pdbx_seq_one_letter_code
_entity_poly.pdbx_strand_id
1 'polypeptide(L)'
;MESSTLHPLHSSLLARRHLLGAALLGLPLAASAGYNFWTGEYTLTRQEIQAHIDKKFPLQMRYSGLFEVRLGNPQLTLVAASNRVALAADVHMSNPIAKPHQVQGVLALSSGLKFDPSTNAIRLHQPTADRVELQGLHGPNAQQLQNIGAMVVQELLRDYALYTFKPEDLRRFGKTFEPGAITVLDDGIKVSPR
;
A
#
# COMPACT_ATOMS: atom_id res chain seq x y z
N MET A 1 20.26 40.92 -80.95
CA MET A 1 19.49 42.10 -80.55
C MET A 1 18.96 41.79 -79.22
N GLU A 2 19.71 42.14 -78.18
CA GLU A 2 19.52 43.29 -77.29
C GLU A 2 18.20 43.22 -76.59
N SER A 3 18.06 43.38 -75.31
CA SER A 3 18.79 44.09 -74.25
C SER A 3 18.19 43.56 -72.93
N SER A 4 18.99 43.24 -71.93
CA SER A 4 19.31 44.05 -70.75
C SER A 4 18.14 44.76 -70.04
N THR A 5 17.89 44.42 -68.76
CA THR A 5 17.95 45.36 -67.61
C THR A 5 17.50 44.58 -66.33
N LEU A 6 18.41 44.35 -65.42
CA LEU A 6 18.67 44.95 -64.10
C LEU A 6 17.52 44.99 -63.07
N HIS A 7 17.83 44.31 -61.96
CA HIS A 7 17.44 44.37 -60.59
C HIS A 7 16.74 45.65 -60.03
N PRO A 8 16.03 45.53 -58.87
CA PRO A 8 16.74 45.36 -57.61
C PRO A 8 16.04 44.50 -56.51
N LEU A 9 16.89 44.10 -55.64
CA LEU A 9 16.74 43.53 -54.30
C LEU A 9 15.71 44.28 -53.42
N HIS A 10 14.79 43.52 -52.77
CA HIS A 10 14.24 43.94 -51.49
C HIS A 10 14.32 42.77 -50.50
N SER A 11 15.26 42.94 -49.63
CA SER A 11 15.44 42.20 -48.40
C SER A 11 14.31 42.53 -47.43
N SER A 12 13.46 41.58 -47.06
CA SER A 12 12.62 41.68 -45.87
C SER A 12 13.00 40.56 -44.89
N LEU A 13 13.76 41.02 -43.91
CA LEU A 13 14.08 40.29 -42.69
C LEU A 13 12.80 40.04 -41.88
N LEU A 14 12.20 38.88 -41.99
CA LEU A 14 11.18 38.44 -41.05
C LEU A 14 11.89 37.72 -39.88
N ALA A 15 12.01 38.50 -38.81
CA ALA A 15 12.47 38.02 -37.51
C ALA A 15 11.60 36.83 -37.01
N ARG A 16 12.14 35.64 -37.04
CA ARG A 16 11.57 34.48 -36.34
C ARG A 16 11.74 34.69 -34.83
N ARG A 17 10.68 35.16 -34.18
CA ARG A 17 10.57 35.12 -32.72
C ARG A 17 10.39 33.65 -32.30
N HIS A 18 11.47 33.03 -31.85
CA HIS A 18 11.42 31.75 -31.13
C HIS A 18 10.79 32.01 -29.76
N LEU A 19 9.52 31.66 -29.62
CA LEU A 19 8.85 31.47 -28.35
C LEU A 19 9.41 30.18 -27.75
N LEU A 20 10.43 30.30 -26.89
CA LEU A 20 10.86 29.26 -25.96
C LEU A 20 9.77 29.13 -24.92
N GLY A 21 8.81 28.23 -25.19
CA GLY A 21 7.89 27.72 -24.18
C GLY A 21 8.67 26.88 -23.19
N ALA A 22 8.98 27.42 -22.02
CA ALA A 22 9.47 26.68 -20.90
C ALA A 22 8.35 25.75 -20.41
N ALA A 23 8.36 24.51 -20.89
CA ALA A 23 7.58 23.44 -20.29
C ALA A 23 8.20 23.14 -18.91
N LEU A 24 7.62 23.72 -17.87
CA LEU A 24 7.83 23.29 -16.49
C LEU A 24 7.28 21.87 -16.37
N LEU A 25 8.12 20.89 -16.64
CA LEU A 25 7.91 19.50 -16.25
C LEU A 25 7.85 19.48 -14.73
N GLY A 26 6.64 19.54 -14.19
CA GLY A 26 6.38 19.26 -12.79
C GLY A 26 6.82 17.82 -12.50
N LEU A 27 8.04 17.66 -12.02
CA LEU A 27 8.51 16.40 -11.46
C LEU A 27 7.59 16.09 -10.28
N PRO A 28 6.94 14.91 -10.24
CA PRO A 28 6.24 14.50 -9.04
C PRO A 28 7.30 14.46 -7.91
N LEU A 29 7.12 15.27 -6.88
CA LEU A 29 7.86 15.08 -5.64
C LEU A 29 7.49 13.68 -5.14
N ALA A 30 8.35 12.71 -5.40
CA ALA A 30 8.25 11.41 -4.78
C ALA A 30 8.41 11.64 -3.28
N ALA A 31 7.32 11.51 -2.52
CA ALA A 31 7.39 11.48 -1.07
C ALA A 31 8.31 10.32 -0.70
N SER A 32 9.45 10.63 -0.09
CA SER A 32 10.40 9.63 0.40
C SER A 32 10.07 9.35 1.85
N ALA A 33 10.09 8.08 2.25
CA ALA A 33 10.11 7.76 3.67
C ALA A 33 11.32 8.44 4.30
N GLY A 34 11.12 8.98 5.46
CA GLY A 34 12.20 9.68 6.11
C GLY A 34 11.90 10.08 7.53
N TYR A 35 12.98 10.22 8.26
CA TYR A 35 12.98 10.81 9.60
C TYR A 35 13.07 12.33 9.49
N ASN A 36 12.10 13.03 10.07
CA ASN A 36 12.16 14.47 10.21
C ASN A 36 12.92 14.83 11.49
N PHE A 37 14.11 15.35 11.32
CA PHE A 37 14.99 15.71 12.45
C PHE A 37 14.38 16.78 13.37
N TRP A 38 13.58 17.70 12.83
CA TRP A 38 13.01 18.81 13.60
C TRP A 38 11.83 18.38 14.46
N THR A 39 10.99 17.51 13.95
CA THR A 39 9.79 17.03 14.66
C THR A 39 10.03 15.69 15.35
N GLY A 40 11.10 15.00 15.03
CA GLY A 40 11.37 13.64 15.51
C GLY A 40 10.43 12.60 14.90
N GLU A 41 9.66 12.95 13.89
CA GLU A 41 8.66 12.06 13.27
C GLU A 41 9.29 11.17 12.18
N TYR A 42 8.78 9.97 12.05
CA TYR A 42 9.11 9.07 10.96
C TYR A 42 7.89 8.90 10.04
N THR A 43 8.08 9.12 8.73
CA THR A 43 7.02 8.94 7.74
C THR A 43 7.36 7.78 6.84
N LEU A 44 6.44 6.83 6.72
CA LEU A 44 6.46 5.72 5.78
C LEU A 44 5.50 6.04 4.63
N THR A 45 5.98 6.03 3.41
CA THR A 45 5.11 6.20 2.25
C THR A 45 4.25 4.96 2.01
N ARG A 46 3.08 5.14 1.39
CA ARG A 46 2.23 4.02 0.97
C ARG A 46 3.00 3.01 0.12
N GLN A 47 3.84 3.49 -0.80
CA GLN A 47 4.63 2.64 -1.69
C GLN A 47 5.62 1.75 -0.93
N GLU A 48 6.29 2.28 0.09
CA GLU A 48 7.23 1.49 0.90
C GLU A 48 6.52 0.43 1.72
N ILE A 49 5.36 0.78 2.30
CA ILE A 49 4.54 -0.17 3.06
C ILE A 49 4.04 -1.27 2.12
N GLN A 50 3.52 -0.90 0.93
CA GLN A 50 3.07 -1.87 -0.08
C GLN A 50 4.21 -2.80 -0.48
N ALA A 51 5.39 -2.27 -0.81
CA ALA A 51 6.55 -3.07 -1.17
C ALA A 51 7.01 -4.01 -0.04
N HIS A 52 6.82 -3.60 1.23
CA HIS A 52 7.11 -4.45 2.38
C HIS A 52 6.10 -5.59 2.52
N ILE A 53 4.82 -5.32 2.27
CA ILE A 53 3.75 -6.31 2.26
C ILE A 53 3.99 -7.32 1.12
N ASP A 54 4.25 -6.84 -0.10
CA ASP A 54 4.45 -7.68 -1.30
C ASP A 54 5.55 -8.73 -1.10
N LYS A 55 6.62 -8.39 -0.37
CA LYS A 55 7.72 -9.33 -0.06
C LYS A 55 7.30 -10.47 0.86
N LYS A 56 6.22 -10.32 1.62
CA LYS A 56 5.73 -11.33 2.57
C LYS A 56 4.62 -12.18 1.99
N PHE A 57 4.01 -11.75 0.89
CA PHE A 57 2.97 -12.49 0.19
C PHE A 57 3.57 -13.39 -0.92
N PRO A 58 2.92 -14.54 -1.24
CA PRO A 58 1.67 -15.01 -0.68
C PRO A 58 1.81 -15.54 0.76
N LEU A 59 0.84 -15.21 1.61
CA LEU A 59 0.73 -15.83 2.93
C LEU A 59 0.02 -17.18 2.78
N GLN A 60 0.60 -18.20 3.41
CA GLN A 60 0.03 -19.54 3.44
C GLN A 60 -0.13 -20.00 4.88
N MET A 61 -1.33 -20.36 5.25
CA MET A 61 -1.70 -20.67 6.62
C MET A 61 -2.53 -21.93 6.66
N ARG A 62 -2.33 -22.75 7.69
CA ARG A 62 -3.16 -23.93 7.97
C ARG A 62 -3.97 -23.70 9.24
N TYR A 63 -5.28 -23.85 9.11
CA TYR A 63 -6.19 -23.74 10.23
C TYR A 63 -6.73 -25.12 10.62
N SER A 64 -6.56 -25.48 11.90
CA SER A 64 -7.03 -26.75 12.48
C SER A 64 -6.59 -28.00 11.71
N GLY A 65 -5.53 -27.96 10.93
CA GLY A 65 -5.08 -29.08 10.09
C GLY A 65 -6.00 -29.48 8.94
N LEU A 66 -7.17 -28.85 8.82
CA LEU A 66 -8.22 -29.19 7.86
C LEU A 66 -8.31 -28.19 6.69
N PHE A 67 -7.93 -26.95 6.92
CA PHE A 67 -8.03 -25.89 5.92
C PHE A 67 -6.66 -25.29 5.64
N GLU A 68 -6.34 -25.17 4.39
CA GLU A 68 -5.21 -24.38 3.94
C GLU A 68 -5.74 -23.11 3.27
N VAL A 69 -5.31 -21.95 3.78
CA VAL A 69 -5.67 -20.63 3.26
C VAL A 69 -4.43 -19.99 2.69
N ARG A 70 -4.51 -19.55 1.43
CA ARG A 70 -3.49 -18.77 0.76
C ARG A 70 -4.07 -17.38 0.43
N LEU A 71 -3.36 -16.33 0.88
CA LEU A 71 -3.66 -14.96 0.54
C LEU A 71 -2.63 -14.45 -0.46
N GLY A 72 -3.08 -13.87 -1.58
CA GLY A 72 -2.23 -13.33 -2.65
C GLY A 72 -2.63 -11.92 -3.04
N ASN A 73 -1.82 -11.29 -3.90
CA ASN A 73 -2.11 -9.98 -4.51
C ASN A 73 -2.56 -8.91 -3.50
N PRO A 74 -1.81 -8.64 -2.44
CA PRO A 74 -2.23 -7.69 -1.40
C PRO A 74 -2.28 -6.26 -1.96
N GLN A 75 -3.34 -5.53 -1.62
CA GLN A 75 -3.52 -4.13 -1.99
C GLN A 75 -3.78 -3.31 -0.75
N LEU A 76 -2.90 -2.36 -0.44
CA LEU A 76 -3.01 -1.45 0.68
C LEU A 76 -3.72 -0.16 0.28
N THR A 77 -4.69 0.24 1.07
CA THR A 77 -5.34 1.55 1.00
C THR A 77 -5.21 2.25 2.36
N LEU A 78 -4.88 3.53 2.35
CA LEU A 78 -4.82 4.36 3.54
C LEU A 78 -6.14 5.11 3.70
N VAL A 79 -6.74 5.07 4.89
CA VAL A 79 -8.03 5.69 5.20
C VAL A 79 -7.81 6.71 6.32
N ALA A 80 -7.25 7.86 5.95
CA ALA A 80 -6.86 8.93 6.88
C ALA A 80 -8.04 9.39 7.76
N ALA A 81 -9.23 9.52 7.18
CA ALA A 81 -10.42 9.98 7.89
C ALA A 81 -10.78 9.15 9.13
N SER A 82 -10.47 7.87 9.14
CA SER A 82 -10.73 6.96 10.27
C SER A 82 -9.46 6.50 10.99
N ASN A 83 -8.30 7.00 10.62
CA ASN A 83 -6.99 6.56 11.10
C ASN A 83 -6.79 5.04 10.97
N ARG A 84 -7.25 4.47 9.85
CA ARG A 84 -7.18 3.04 9.57
C ARG A 84 -6.48 2.76 8.25
N VAL A 85 -6.00 1.55 8.10
CA VAL A 85 -5.57 0.99 6.82
C VAL A 85 -6.62 -0.01 6.36
N ALA A 86 -6.81 -0.12 5.05
CA ALA A 86 -7.57 -1.20 4.44
C ALA A 86 -6.63 -2.09 3.61
N LEU A 87 -6.84 -3.38 3.69
CA LEU A 87 -6.08 -4.39 2.95
C LEU A 87 -7.06 -5.28 2.19
N ALA A 88 -6.90 -5.35 0.87
CA ALA A 88 -7.60 -6.30 0.03
C ALA A 88 -6.61 -7.37 -0.45
N ALA A 89 -7.07 -8.62 -0.57
CA ALA A 89 -6.25 -9.72 -1.05
C ALA A 89 -7.12 -10.80 -1.73
N ASP A 90 -6.53 -11.53 -2.66
CA ASP A 90 -7.13 -12.74 -3.19
C ASP A 90 -7.02 -13.86 -2.16
N VAL A 91 -8.09 -14.64 -2.04
CA VAL A 91 -8.17 -15.79 -1.12
C VAL A 91 -8.31 -17.07 -1.92
N HIS A 92 -7.45 -18.03 -1.62
CA HIS A 92 -7.59 -19.41 -2.06
C HIS A 92 -7.66 -20.28 -0.82
N MET A 93 -8.74 -21.02 -0.70
CA MET A 93 -8.93 -21.97 0.41
C MET A 93 -9.04 -23.37 -0.14
N SER A 94 -8.31 -24.30 0.42
CA SER A 94 -8.43 -25.73 0.11
C SER A 94 -8.79 -26.55 1.35
N ASN A 95 -9.60 -27.58 1.12
CA ASN A 95 -10.10 -28.48 2.14
C ASN A 95 -10.26 -29.89 1.56
N PRO A 96 -9.57 -30.89 2.11
CA PRO A 96 -9.63 -32.24 1.60
C PRO A 96 -10.92 -33.01 1.93
N ILE A 97 -11.72 -32.52 2.88
CA ILE A 97 -12.83 -33.27 3.46
C ILE A 97 -14.19 -32.86 2.91
N ALA A 98 -14.44 -31.56 2.75
CA ALA A 98 -15.74 -31.03 2.32
C ALA A 98 -15.76 -30.61 0.85
N LYS A 99 -16.90 -30.65 0.21
CA LYS A 99 -17.12 -30.10 -1.15
C LYS A 99 -17.71 -28.69 -1.06
N PRO A 100 -17.24 -27.73 -1.87
CA PRO A 100 -16.16 -27.84 -2.84
C PRO A 100 -14.78 -27.96 -2.13
N HIS A 101 -13.84 -28.73 -2.71
CA HIS A 101 -12.51 -28.91 -2.15
C HIS A 101 -11.63 -27.65 -2.24
N GLN A 102 -11.97 -26.75 -3.15
CA GLN A 102 -11.28 -25.49 -3.37
C GLN A 102 -12.29 -24.36 -3.50
N VAL A 103 -12.01 -23.26 -2.84
CA VAL A 103 -12.80 -22.03 -2.89
C VAL A 103 -11.84 -20.88 -3.15
N GLN A 104 -12.24 -19.99 -4.05
CA GLN A 104 -11.50 -18.76 -4.37
C GLN A 104 -12.39 -17.56 -4.07
N GLY A 105 -11.74 -16.43 -3.81
CA GLY A 105 -12.50 -15.23 -3.56
C GLY A 105 -11.64 -14.02 -3.29
N VAL A 106 -12.27 -13.00 -2.74
CA VAL A 106 -11.63 -11.76 -2.33
C VAL A 106 -11.94 -11.50 -0.87
N LEU A 107 -10.91 -11.08 -0.17
CA LEU A 107 -10.99 -10.55 1.18
C LEU A 107 -10.72 -9.06 1.15
N ALA A 108 -11.51 -8.27 1.89
CA ALA A 108 -11.14 -6.92 2.28
C ALA A 108 -11.33 -6.77 3.78
N LEU A 109 -10.37 -6.14 4.43
CA LEU A 109 -10.42 -5.82 5.85
C LEU A 109 -9.93 -4.40 6.08
N SER A 110 -10.36 -3.78 7.17
CA SER A 110 -9.79 -2.55 7.69
C SER A 110 -9.22 -2.78 9.08
N SER A 111 -8.19 -2.02 9.46
CA SER A 111 -7.52 -2.19 10.74
C SER A 111 -6.96 -0.86 11.23
N GLY A 112 -7.04 -0.62 12.53
CA GLY A 112 -6.16 0.32 13.20
C GLY A 112 -4.72 -0.19 13.20
N LEU A 113 -3.81 0.64 13.69
CA LEU A 113 -2.40 0.32 13.79
C LEU A 113 -1.90 0.48 15.22
N LYS A 114 -0.96 -0.36 15.62
CA LYS A 114 -0.22 -0.21 16.88
C LYS A 114 1.27 -0.50 16.65
N PHE A 115 2.10 0.12 17.46
CA PHE A 115 3.52 -0.22 17.51
C PHE A 115 3.77 -1.31 18.55
N ASP A 116 4.54 -2.30 18.16
CA ASP A 116 5.03 -3.36 19.03
C ASP A 116 6.54 -3.16 19.27
N PRO A 117 6.95 -2.70 20.46
CA PRO A 117 8.35 -2.42 20.76
C PRO A 117 9.21 -3.69 20.85
N SER A 118 8.59 -4.84 21.12
CA SER A 118 9.34 -6.10 21.25
C SER A 118 9.92 -6.58 19.92
N THR A 119 9.25 -6.24 18.82
CA THR A 119 9.64 -6.63 17.46
C THR A 119 9.95 -5.44 16.57
N ASN A 120 9.88 -4.21 17.10
CA ASN A 120 10.03 -2.95 16.37
C ASN A 120 9.13 -2.90 15.13
N ALA A 121 7.86 -3.29 15.28
CA ALA A 121 6.96 -3.41 14.16
C ALA A 121 5.67 -2.60 14.35
N ILE A 122 5.18 -2.03 13.25
CA ILE A 122 3.81 -1.55 13.13
C ILE A 122 2.94 -2.78 12.80
N ARG A 123 1.96 -3.05 13.65
CA ARG A 123 1.05 -4.20 13.51
C ARG A 123 -0.37 -3.76 13.28
N LEU A 124 -1.14 -4.60 12.62
CA LEU A 124 -2.58 -4.46 12.55
C LEU A 124 -3.17 -4.55 13.97
N HIS A 125 -4.13 -3.69 14.27
CA HIS A 125 -4.81 -3.63 15.56
C HIS A 125 -6.32 -3.64 15.37
N GLN A 126 -6.98 -4.62 15.97
CA GLN A 126 -8.42 -4.82 15.84
C GLN A 126 -8.88 -4.81 14.35
N PRO A 127 -8.39 -5.78 13.55
CA PRO A 127 -8.83 -5.92 12.17
C PRO A 127 -10.33 -6.27 12.13
N THR A 128 -11.03 -5.68 11.17
CA THR A 128 -12.44 -5.96 10.88
C THR A 128 -12.53 -6.44 9.45
N ALA A 129 -13.16 -7.58 9.21
CA ALA A 129 -13.45 -8.03 7.86
C ALA A 129 -14.60 -7.17 7.29
N ASP A 130 -14.30 -6.35 6.30
CA ASP A 130 -15.27 -5.48 5.65
C ASP A 130 -16.01 -6.25 4.54
N ARG A 131 -15.31 -7.19 3.88
CA ARG A 131 -15.84 -7.98 2.77
C ARG A 131 -15.13 -9.32 2.69
N VAL A 132 -15.90 -10.39 2.59
CA VAL A 132 -15.43 -11.73 2.24
C VAL A 132 -16.36 -12.29 1.19
N GLU A 133 -15.88 -12.42 -0.04
CA GLU A 133 -16.62 -13.01 -1.15
C GLU A 133 -15.92 -14.28 -1.57
N LEU A 134 -16.56 -15.42 -1.35
CA LEU A 134 -16.06 -16.73 -1.74
C LEU A 134 -16.92 -17.26 -2.88
N GLN A 135 -16.28 -17.59 -3.99
CA GLN A 135 -16.91 -18.16 -5.18
C GLN A 135 -17.09 -19.65 -5.02
N GLY A 136 -18.15 -20.20 -5.66
CA GLY A 136 -18.42 -21.63 -5.63
C GLY A 136 -19.13 -22.13 -4.37
N LEU A 137 -19.43 -21.26 -3.42
CA LEU A 137 -20.29 -21.56 -2.27
C LEU A 137 -21.74 -21.32 -2.64
N HIS A 138 -22.54 -22.38 -2.66
CA HIS A 138 -23.97 -22.34 -2.97
C HIS A 138 -24.76 -23.06 -1.87
N GLY A 139 -26.04 -22.72 -1.76
CA GLY A 139 -26.95 -23.37 -0.83
C GLY A 139 -27.11 -22.64 0.50
N PRO A 140 -27.92 -23.19 1.41
CA PRO A 140 -28.38 -22.49 2.62
C PRO A 140 -27.24 -22.16 3.61
N ASN A 141 -26.12 -22.86 3.53
CA ASN A 141 -24.98 -22.69 4.44
C ASN A 141 -23.90 -21.74 3.88
N ALA A 142 -24.07 -21.19 2.66
CA ALA A 142 -23.06 -20.35 2.03
C ALA A 142 -22.72 -19.12 2.89
N GLN A 143 -23.73 -18.44 3.42
CA GLN A 143 -23.54 -17.26 4.28
C GLN A 143 -22.81 -17.62 5.58
N GLN A 144 -23.13 -18.76 6.17
CA GLN A 144 -22.47 -19.24 7.40
C GLN A 144 -20.99 -19.53 7.14
N LEU A 145 -20.65 -20.14 6.01
CA LEU A 145 -19.27 -20.41 5.61
C LEU A 145 -18.49 -19.10 5.33
N GLN A 146 -19.11 -18.11 4.73
CA GLN A 146 -18.50 -16.78 4.56
C GLN A 146 -18.22 -16.11 5.90
N ASN A 147 -19.15 -16.17 6.86
CA ASN A 147 -18.97 -15.59 8.19
C ASN A 147 -17.84 -16.31 8.96
N ILE A 148 -17.76 -17.64 8.87
CA ILE A 148 -16.64 -18.40 9.45
C ILE A 148 -15.33 -18.01 8.80
N GLY A 149 -15.29 -17.90 7.47
CA GLY A 149 -14.12 -17.44 6.74
C GLY A 149 -13.65 -16.07 7.20
N ALA A 150 -14.58 -15.12 7.37
CA ALA A 150 -14.28 -13.79 7.89
C ALA A 150 -13.64 -13.84 9.28
N MET A 151 -14.19 -14.60 10.21
CA MET A 151 -13.64 -14.76 11.56
C MET A 151 -12.22 -15.36 11.53
N VAL A 152 -12.02 -16.40 10.71
CA VAL A 152 -10.70 -17.04 10.57
C VAL A 152 -9.67 -16.06 10.06
N VAL A 153 -9.99 -15.29 9.03
CA VAL A 153 -9.08 -14.31 8.45
C VAL A 153 -8.77 -13.16 9.44
N GLN A 154 -9.78 -12.66 10.15
CA GLN A 154 -9.56 -11.65 11.20
C GLN A 154 -8.59 -12.15 12.27
N GLU A 155 -8.73 -13.42 12.71
CA GLU A 155 -7.84 -14.00 13.70
C GLU A 155 -6.43 -14.21 13.15
N LEU A 156 -6.30 -14.68 11.91
CA LEU A 156 -5.01 -14.90 11.26
C LEU A 156 -4.24 -13.60 11.02
N LEU A 157 -4.94 -12.49 10.75
CA LEU A 157 -4.35 -11.18 10.51
C LEU A 157 -4.30 -10.31 11.76
N ARG A 158 -4.83 -10.78 12.89
CA ARG A 158 -4.63 -10.12 14.17
C ARG A 158 -3.14 -10.04 14.46
N ASP A 159 -2.68 -8.83 14.82
CA ASP A 159 -1.27 -8.56 15.11
C ASP A 159 -0.29 -8.81 13.94
N TYR A 160 -0.80 -8.94 12.69
CA TYR A 160 0.09 -9.05 11.53
C TYR A 160 1.01 -7.84 11.43
N ALA A 161 2.32 -8.09 11.27
CA ALA A 161 3.31 -7.03 11.13
C ALA A 161 3.26 -6.41 9.72
N LEU A 162 2.65 -5.22 9.64
CA LEU A 162 2.53 -4.45 8.40
C LEU A 162 3.89 -3.92 7.95
N TYR A 163 4.69 -3.43 8.89
CA TYR A 163 6.03 -2.91 8.65
C TYR A 163 6.93 -3.22 9.85
N THR A 164 8.19 -3.56 9.61
CA THR A 164 9.19 -3.78 10.66
C THR A 164 10.34 -2.82 10.43
N PHE A 165 10.62 -1.97 11.41
CA PHE A 165 11.75 -1.07 11.38
C PHE A 165 13.06 -1.83 11.50
N LYS A 166 14.05 -1.41 10.73
CA LYS A 166 15.41 -1.86 10.94
C LYS A 166 16.01 -1.14 12.16
N PRO A 167 16.91 -1.76 12.90
CA PRO A 167 17.56 -1.12 14.04
C PRO A 167 18.22 0.22 13.71
N GLU A 168 18.77 0.35 12.51
CA GLU A 168 19.37 1.59 12.02
C GLU A 168 18.36 2.72 11.80
N ASP A 169 17.10 2.41 11.44
CA ASP A 169 16.05 3.40 11.27
C ASP A 169 15.60 3.98 12.61
N LEU A 170 15.71 3.20 13.68
CA LEU A 170 15.39 3.62 15.04
C LEU A 170 16.54 4.34 15.74
N ARG A 171 17.77 4.24 15.20
CA ARG A 171 18.98 4.88 15.73
C ARG A 171 19.45 5.94 14.76
N ARG A 172 18.87 7.13 14.81
CA ARG A 172 19.33 8.22 13.96
C ARG A 172 19.95 9.34 14.80
N PHE A 173 21.12 9.84 14.34
CA PHE A 173 21.82 10.97 14.95
C PHE A 173 22.12 10.81 16.46
N GLY A 174 22.47 9.60 16.88
CA GLY A 174 22.82 9.32 18.28
C GLY A 174 21.65 9.27 19.26
N LYS A 175 20.41 9.44 18.77
CA LYS A 175 19.18 9.29 19.57
C LYS A 175 18.44 8.02 19.17
N THR A 176 17.92 7.29 20.15
CA THR A 176 16.99 6.21 19.89
C THR A 176 15.60 6.81 19.64
N PHE A 177 15.00 6.50 18.51
CA PHE A 177 13.62 6.86 18.23
C PHE A 177 12.70 5.85 18.94
N GLU A 178 11.87 6.36 19.84
CA GLU A 178 10.84 5.57 20.51
C GLU A 178 9.48 5.88 19.87
N PRO A 179 8.96 4.97 19.02
CA PRO A 179 7.67 5.18 18.39
C PRO A 179 6.53 5.33 19.39
N GLY A 180 5.73 6.37 19.20
CA GLY A 180 4.54 6.68 19.99
C GLY A 180 3.26 6.59 19.16
N ALA A 181 2.62 7.73 18.89
CA ALA A 181 1.37 7.78 18.14
C ALA A 181 1.58 7.44 16.68
N ILE A 182 0.64 6.69 16.10
CA ILE A 182 0.59 6.35 14.68
C ILE A 182 -0.59 7.07 14.05
N THR A 183 -0.33 7.84 12.99
CA THR A 183 -1.34 8.58 12.24
C THR A 183 -1.30 8.13 10.77
N VAL A 184 -2.44 7.69 10.26
CA VAL A 184 -2.63 7.36 8.84
C VAL A 184 -2.93 8.65 8.09
N LEU A 185 -2.13 8.94 7.06
CA LEU A 185 -2.28 10.05 6.13
C LEU A 185 -2.77 9.52 4.78
N ASP A 186 -3.11 10.40 3.84
CA ASP A 186 -3.58 10.00 2.50
C ASP A 186 -2.49 9.32 1.67
N ASP A 187 -1.22 9.66 1.92
CA ASP A 187 -0.06 9.20 1.16
C ASP A 187 0.93 8.35 1.97
N GLY A 188 0.71 8.19 3.27
CA GLY A 188 1.64 7.49 4.15
C GLY A 188 1.13 7.24 5.57
N ILE A 189 2.04 6.77 6.39
CA ILE A 189 1.83 6.56 7.82
C ILE A 189 2.91 7.36 8.56
N LYS A 190 2.46 8.25 9.42
CA LYS A 190 3.33 9.03 10.29
C LYS A 190 3.42 8.38 11.66
N VAL A 191 4.64 8.24 12.17
CA VAL A 191 4.93 7.74 13.51
C VAL A 191 5.63 8.86 14.28
N SER A 192 4.95 9.38 15.30
CA SER A 192 5.50 10.40 16.17
C SER A 192 6.30 9.76 17.31
N PRO A 193 7.30 10.44 17.86
CA PRO A 193 8.01 9.95 19.05
C PRO A 193 7.06 9.93 20.26
N ARG A 194 7.44 9.12 21.22
CA ARG A 194 6.75 9.05 22.51
C ARG A 194 7.09 10.25 23.39
#